data_40a6059b16f981b0652708d5d8e3736c
#
_entry.id   40a6059b16f981b0652708d5d8e3736c
#
_cell.length_a   1.000
_cell.length_b   1.000
_cell.length_c   1.000
_cell.angle_alpha   90.00
_cell.angle_beta   90.00
_cell.angle_gamma   90.00
#
_symmetry.space_group_name_H-M   'P 1'
#
loop_
_entity.id
_entity.type
_entity.pdbx_description
1 polymer ?
#
loop_
_entity_poly.entity_id
_entity_poly.type
_entity_poly.pdbx_seq_one_letter_code
_entity_poly.pdbx_strand_id
1 'polypeptide(L)'
;GKKIKLIRVHRNLTQQELGERLNLGDAGGNRIAQYESGFRTPKESRAKEIAKALNVREENFFVKAETPEDIIRLLIWFDWEHGCDGSVLVCIILLFDEFEKVSKYLKEWYELKKKLETGQSTQAEYLEWMLQWPTTKRCDWAG
;
A
#
# COMPACT_ATOMS: atom_id res chain seq x y z
N GLY A 1 -11.32 2.55 4.90
CA GLY A 1 -11.16 3.62 5.88
C GLY A 1 -9.85 3.54 6.63
N LYS A 2 -9.53 2.40 7.25
CA LYS A 2 -8.31 2.22 8.07
C LYS A 2 -7.01 2.57 7.31
N LYS A 3 -6.89 2.18 6.04
CA LYS A 3 -5.72 2.51 5.19
C LYS A 3 -5.54 4.02 5.00
N ILE A 4 -6.64 4.76 4.79
CA ILE A 4 -6.58 6.24 4.65
C ILE A 4 -5.99 6.86 5.91
N LYS A 5 -6.47 6.46 7.08
CA LYS A 5 -5.97 6.94 8.38
C LYS A 5 -4.49 6.59 8.56
N LEU A 6 -4.10 5.33 8.31
CA LEU A 6 -2.72 4.87 8.43
C LEU A 6 -1.78 5.73 7.58
N ILE A 7 -2.11 5.92 6.31
CA ILE A 7 -1.27 6.64 5.36
C ILE A 7 -1.22 8.15 5.71
N ARG A 8 -2.36 8.74 6.07
CA ARG A 8 -2.42 10.16 6.49
C ARG A 8 -1.52 10.42 7.69
N VAL A 9 -1.60 9.56 8.71
CA VAL A 9 -0.75 9.66 9.91
C VAL A 9 0.73 9.49 9.55
N HIS A 10 1.06 8.54 8.70
CA HIS A 10 2.42 8.35 8.18
C HIS A 10 2.94 9.58 7.42
N ARG A 11 2.07 10.33 6.77
CA ARG A 11 2.37 11.63 6.11
C ARG A 11 2.37 12.82 7.07
N ASN A 12 2.15 12.61 8.37
CA ASN A 12 2.03 13.67 9.38
C ASN A 12 0.96 14.71 9.05
N LEU A 13 -0.15 14.29 8.43
CA LEU A 13 -1.25 15.18 8.07
C LEU A 13 -2.40 15.05 9.07
N THR A 14 -3.02 16.17 9.39
CA THR A 14 -4.33 16.20 10.07
C THR A 14 -5.44 15.85 9.09
N GLN A 15 -6.61 15.50 9.60
CA GLN A 15 -7.81 15.29 8.77
C GLN A 15 -8.19 16.55 8.00
N GLN A 16 -8.03 17.72 8.63
CA GLN A 16 -8.32 18.99 8.00
C GLN A 16 -7.36 19.30 6.85
N GLU A 17 -6.06 19.12 7.04
CA GLU A 17 -5.05 19.34 5.98
C GLU A 17 -5.25 18.39 4.79
N LEU A 18 -5.62 17.13 5.03
CA LEU A 18 -5.97 16.22 3.93
C LEU A 18 -7.26 16.69 3.22
N GLY A 19 -8.25 17.19 3.98
CA GLY A 19 -9.48 17.78 3.44
C GLY A 19 -9.20 18.99 2.54
N GLU A 20 -8.29 19.86 2.96
CA GLU A 20 -7.84 21.03 2.20
C GLU A 20 -7.14 20.63 0.88
N ARG A 21 -6.23 19.65 0.93
CA ARG A 21 -5.57 19.10 -0.29
C ARG A 21 -6.57 18.52 -1.30
N LEU A 22 -7.73 18.09 -0.83
CA LEU A 22 -8.82 17.55 -1.65
C LEU A 22 -9.88 18.59 -2.03
N ASN A 23 -9.66 19.87 -1.68
CA ASN A 23 -10.58 20.97 -1.91
C ASN A 23 -12.00 20.71 -1.36
N LEU A 24 -12.09 20.14 -0.14
CA LEU A 24 -13.37 19.78 0.49
C LEU A 24 -13.99 20.93 1.31
N GLY A 25 -13.36 22.11 1.31
CA GLY A 25 -13.82 23.28 2.07
C GLY A 25 -13.75 23.05 3.60
N ASP A 26 -14.47 23.87 4.35
CA ASP A 26 -14.43 23.90 5.83
C ASP A 26 -14.85 22.59 6.47
N ALA A 27 -15.72 21.81 5.82
CA ALA A 27 -16.14 20.49 6.28
C ALA A 27 -15.18 19.35 5.88
N GLY A 28 -13.99 19.69 5.34
CA GLY A 28 -13.02 18.72 4.83
C GLY A 28 -12.59 17.72 5.87
N GLY A 29 -12.21 18.16 7.06
CA GLY A 29 -11.81 17.31 8.16
C GLY A 29 -12.88 16.28 8.55
N ASN A 30 -14.15 16.75 8.68
CA ASN A 30 -15.28 15.86 8.97
C ASN A 30 -15.50 14.80 7.86
N ARG A 31 -15.33 15.20 6.61
CA ARG A 31 -15.45 14.26 5.48
C ARG A 31 -14.37 13.19 5.52
N ILE A 32 -13.13 13.57 5.83
CA ILE A 32 -12.03 12.62 5.99
C ILE A 32 -12.29 11.69 7.18
N ALA A 33 -12.75 12.22 8.33
CA ALA A 33 -13.14 11.39 9.48
C ALA A 33 -14.21 10.35 9.13
N GLN A 34 -15.21 10.71 8.31
CA GLN A 34 -16.23 9.80 7.83
C GLN A 34 -15.65 8.68 6.93
N TYR A 35 -14.66 8.99 6.09
CA TYR A 35 -13.96 7.98 5.30
C TYR A 35 -13.11 7.05 6.17
N GLU A 36 -12.38 7.60 7.14
CA GLU A 36 -11.52 6.83 8.03
C GLU A 36 -12.30 5.87 8.95
N SER A 37 -13.43 6.33 9.47
CA SER A 37 -14.33 5.51 10.31
C SER A 37 -15.10 4.44 9.55
N GLY A 38 -15.16 4.55 8.20
CA GLY A 38 -15.99 3.67 7.37
C GLY A 38 -17.45 4.08 7.31
N PHE A 39 -17.84 5.19 7.95
CA PHE A 39 -19.21 5.72 7.85
C PHE A 39 -19.59 6.06 6.40
N ARG A 40 -18.60 6.48 5.61
CA ARG A 40 -18.70 6.65 4.15
C ARG A 40 -17.57 5.93 3.44
N THR A 41 -17.91 5.33 2.31
CA THR A 41 -16.91 4.77 1.40
C THR A 41 -16.68 5.74 0.25
N PRO A 42 -15.42 6.21 0.01
CA PRO A 42 -15.14 7.04 -1.14
C PRO A 42 -15.36 6.26 -2.43
N LYS A 43 -15.97 6.90 -3.43
CA LYS A 43 -16.05 6.33 -4.78
C LYS A 43 -14.65 6.22 -5.38
N GLU A 44 -14.49 5.40 -6.42
CA GLU A 44 -13.18 5.15 -7.05
C GLU A 44 -12.47 6.46 -7.45
N SER A 45 -13.17 7.41 -8.09
CA SER A 45 -12.60 8.70 -8.44
C SER A 45 -12.05 9.45 -7.23
N ARG A 46 -12.79 9.46 -6.12
CA ARG A 46 -12.37 10.11 -4.87
C ARG A 46 -11.20 9.37 -4.22
N ALA A 47 -11.17 8.04 -4.30
CA ALA A 47 -10.05 7.26 -3.79
C ALA A 47 -8.74 7.55 -4.57
N LYS A 48 -8.83 7.77 -5.89
CA LYS A 48 -7.69 8.22 -6.72
C LYS A 48 -7.19 9.60 -6.30
N GLU A 49 -8.09 10.54 -6.05
CA GLU A 49 -7.73 11.88 -5.55
C GLU A 49 -7.05 11.80 -4.18
N ILE A 50 -7.57 10.96 -3.26
CA ILE A 50 -6.97 10.72 -1.95
C ILE A 50 -5.56 10.13 -2.11
N ALA A 51 -5.36 9.14 -2.99
CA ALA A 51 -4.05 8.57 -3.27
C ALA A 51 -3.06 9.63 -3.75
N LYS A 52 -3.49 10.49 -4.68
CA LYS A 52 -2.69 11.60 -5.18
C LYS A 52 -2.34 12.61 -4.09
N ALA A 53 -3.32 13.00 -3.26
CA ALA A 53 -3.11 13.93 -2.15
C ALA A 53 -2.16 13.40 -1.08
N LEU A 54 -2.15 12.08 -0.89
CA LEU A 54 -1.26 11.37 0.04
C LEU A 54 0.08 10.96 -0.59
N ASN A 55 0.28 11.22 -1.88
CA ASN A 55 1.46 10.81 -2.66
C ASN A 55 1.75 9.31 -2.52
N VAL A 56 0.74 8.49 -2.86
CA VAL A 56 0.82 7.03 -2.87
C VAL A 56 0.16 6.48 -4.13
N ARG A 57 0.48 5.23 -4.46
CA ARG A 57 -0.17 4.53 -5.57
C ARG A 57 -1.64 4.28 -5.28
N GLU A 58 -2.50 4.54 -6.26
CA GLU A 58 -3.95 4.38 -6.12
C GLU A 58 -4.36 2.93 -5.84
N GLU A 59 -3.58 1.96 -6.32
CA GLU A 59 -3.80 0.53 -6.12
C GLU A 59 -3.72 0.12 -4.64
N ASN A 60 -3.19 0.96 -3.75
CA ASN A 60 -3.26 0.71 -2.30
C ASN A 60 -4.70 0.77 -1.74
N PHE A 61 -5.61 1.48 -2.43
CA PHE A 61 -6.99 1.62 -1.99
C PHE A 61 -7.96 0.65 -2.69
N PHE A 62 -7.62 0.22 -3.90
CA PHE A 62 -8.40 -0.77 -4.63
C PHE A 62 -7.48 -1.67 -5.44
N VAL A 63 -7.69 -2.96 -5.28
CA VAL A 63 -6.96 -4.00 -6.00
C VAL A 63 -7.96 -4.73 -6.86
N LYS A 64 -7.65 -4.85 -8.15
CA LYS A 64 -8.51 -5.56 -9.10
C LYS A 64 -8.20 -7.05 -9.17
N ALA A 65 -7.06 -7.49 -8.66
CA ALA A 65 -6.55 -8.87 -8.72
C ALA A 65 -6.48 -9.43 -10.16
N GLU A 66 -6.16 -8.55 -11.12
CA GLU A 66 -6.05 -8.89 -12.53
C GLU A 66 -4.61 -9.21 -12.96
N THR A 67 -3.63 -8.76 -12.16
CA THR A 67 -2.21 -8.91 -12.44
C THR A 67 -1.47 -9.60 -11.28
N PRO A 68 -0.31 -10.23 -11.55
CA PRO A 68 0.54 -10.75 -10.47
C PRO A 68 0.93 -9.69 -9.43
N GLU A 69 1.17 -8.45 -9.86
CA GLU A 69 1.45 -7.33 -8.98
C GLU A 69 0.29 -7.05 -8.01
N ASP A 70 -0.95 -7.17 -8.47
CA ASP A 70 -2.12 -6.99 -7.61
C ASP A 70 -2.16 -8.04 -6.51
N ILE A 71 -1.85 -9.30 -6.84
CA ILE A 71 -1.81 -10.40 -5.87
C ILE A 71 -0.68 -10.19 -4.86
N ILE A 72 0.51 -9.82 -5.32
CA ILE A 72 1.64 -9.54 -4.44
C ILE A 72 1.32 -8.36 -3.51
N ARG A 73 0.69 -7.31 -4.02
CA ARG A 73 0.24 -6.17 -3.22
C ARG A 73 -0.74 -6.58 -2.12
N LEU A 74 -1.69 -7.47 -2.44
CA LEU A 74 -2.61 -8.02 -1.43
C LEU A 74 -1.85 -8.79 -0.34
N LEU A 75 -0.86 -9.61 -0.73
CA LEU A 75 -0.03 -10.36 0.22
C LEU A 75 0.81 -9.43 1.11
N ILE A 76 1.39 -8.35 0.55
CA ILE A 76 2.14 -7.35 1.31
C ILE A 76 1.23 -6.66 2.33
N TRP A 77 0.02 -6.26 1.93
CA TRP A 77 -0.95 -5.66 2.86
C TRP A 77 -1.42 -6.65 3.92
N PHE A 78 -1.62 -7.92 3.55
CA PHE A 78 -1.98 -8.98 4.48
C PHE A 78 -0.88 -9.19 5.54
N ASP A 79 0.38 -9.23 5.10
CA ASP A 79 1.54 -9.31 6.00
C ASP A 79 1.60 -8.10 6.94
N TRP A 80 1.38 -6.90 6.44
CA TRP A 80 1.35 -5.69 7.26
C TRP A 80 0.28 -5.74 8.36
N GLU A 81 -0.91 -6.23 8.04
CA GLU A 81 -2.05 -6.28 8.96
C GLU A 81 -1.94 -7.43 9.98
N HIS A 82 -1.32 -8.54 9.61
CA HIS A 82 -1.33 -9.79 10.38
C HIS A 82 0.04 -10.28 10.84
N GLY A 83 1.12 -9.72 10.32
CA GLY A 83 2.49 -10.09 10.69
C GLY A 83 2.84 -11.52 10.32
N CYS A 84 2.91 -11.82 9.02
CA CYS A 84 3.29 -13.16 8.56
C CYS A 84 4.75 -13.48 8.93
N ASP A 85 5.00 -14.70 9.33
CA ASP A 85 6.35 -15.23 9.53
C ASP A 85 7.09 -15.27 8.18
N GLY A 86 8.37 -14.88 8.18
CA GLY A 86 9.23 -14.93 6.98
C GLY A 86 9.31 -16.32 6.33
N SER A 87 9.04 -17.39 7.07
CA SER A 87 8.96 -18.75 6.54
C SER A 87 7.86 -18.93 5.48
N VAL A 88 6.71 -18.27 5.68
CA VAL A 88 5.60 -18.28 4.71
C VAL A 88 6.02 -17.62 3.41
N LEU A 89 6.75 -16.52 3.49
CA LEU A 89 7.26 -15.81 2.31
C LEU A 89 8.27 -16.66 1.53
N VAL A 90 9.16 -17.38 2.23
CA VAL A 90 10.09 -18.32 1.61
C VAL A 90 9.35 -19.43 0.86
N CYS A 91 8.30 -20.00 1.45
CA CYS A 91 7.47 -21.01 0.77
C CYS A 91 6.81 -20.45 -0.50
N ILE A 92 6.29 -19.20 -0.44
CA ILE A 92 5.70 -18.55 -1.61
C ILE A 92 6.77 -18.33 -2.69
N ILE A 93 7.97 -17.89 -2.35
CA ILE A 93 9.09 -17.69 -3.29
C ILE A 93 9.41 -19.02 -3.99
N LEU A 94 9.52 -20.11 -3.26
CA LEU A 94 9.83 -21.43 -3.81
C LEU A 94 8.74 -21.93 -4.77
N LEU A 95 7.47 -21.64 -4.49
CA LEU A 95 6.35 -22.00 -5.36
C LEU A 95 6.33 -21.23 -6.68
N PHE A 96 6.88 -20.01 -6.70
CA PHE A 96 6.87 -19.12 -7.87
C PHE A 96 8.26 -18.96 -8.52
N ASP A 97 9.24 -19.77 -8.18
CA ASP A 97 10.61 -19.63 -8.70
C ASP A 97 10.71 -19.78 -10.24
N GLU A 98 9.79 -20.53 -10.84
CA GLU A 98 9.68 -20.68 -12.31
C GLU A 98 9.14 -19.40 -13.01
N PHE A 99 8.52 -18.48 -12.25
CA PHE A 99 8.00 -17.23 -12.77
C PHE A 99 8.98 -16.07 -12.50
N GLU A 100 9.94 -15.84 -13.37
CA GLU A 100 11.05 -14.90 -13.19
C GLU A 100 10.63 -13.51 -12.67
N LYS A 101 9.54 -12.95 -13.20
CA LYS A 101 9.04 -11.62 -12.79
C LYS A 101 8.44 -11.64 -11.39
N VAL A 102 7.65 -12.66 -11.07
CA VAL A 102 7.05 -12.84 -9.74
C VAL A 102 8.13 -13.11 -8.70
N SER A 103 9.09 -13.97 -9.05
CA SER A 103 10.25 -14.29 -8.22
C SER A 103 11.05 -13.02 -7.85
N LYS A 104 11.28 -12.11 -8.80
CA LYS A 104 11.96 -10.84 -8.55
C LYS A 104 11.24 -9.98 -7.50
N TYR A 105 9.93 -9.83 -7.62
CA TYR A 105 9.13 -9.05 -6.66
C TYR A 105 9.09 -9.68 -5.27
N LEU A 106 8.97 -11.00 -5.21
CA LEU A 106 8.98 -11.73 -3.96
C LEU A 106 10.36 -11.67 -3.27
N LYS A 107 11.46 -11.73 -4.03
CA LYS A 107 12.82 -11.56 -3.51
C LYS A 107 13.04 -10.15 -2.97
N GLU A 108 12.60 -9.10 -3.68
CA GLU A 108 12.65 -7.72 -3.20
C GLU A 108 11.90 -7.57 -1.86
N TRP A 109 10.70 -8.11 -1.79
CA TRP A 109 9.91 -8.08 -0.57
C TRP A 109 10.58 -8.84 0.58
N TYR A 110 11.10 -10.03 0.32
CA TYR A 110 11.82 -10.84 1.31
C TYR A 110 13.04 -10.11 1.90
N GLU A 111 13.87 -9.49 1.05
CA GLU A 111 15.03 -8.73 1.50
C GLU A 111 14.66 -7.55 2.39
N LEU A 112 13.60 -6.84 2.06
CA LEU A 112 13.12 -5.73 2.87
C LEU A 112 12.53 -6.19 4.20
N LYS A 113 11.77 -7.28 4.19
CA LYS A 113 11.24 -7.86 5.42
C LYS A 113 12.36 -8.33 6.34
N LYS A 114 13.38 -8.98 5.80
CA LYS A 114 14.57 -9.40 6.54
C LYS A 114 15.31 -8.19 7.15
N LYS A 115 15.46 -7.08 6.43
CA LYS A 115 16.04 -5.84 6.96
C LYS A 115 15.21 -5.28 8.12
N LEU A 116 13.88 -5.34 8.03
CA LEU A 116 12.99 -4.92 9.10
C LEU A 116 13.16 -5.80 10.34
N GLU A 117 13.17 -7.12 10.17
CA GLU A 117 13.33 -8.09 11.26
C GLU A 117 14.71 -7.98 11.96
N THR A 118 15.77 -7.66 11.21
CA THR A 118 17.13 -7.47 11.74
C THR A 118 17.41 -6.05 12.26
N GLY A 119 16.42 -5.15 12.21
CA GLY A 119 16.57 -3.77 12.66
C GLY A 119 17.41 -2.87 11.72
N GLN A 120 17.72 -3.35 10.51
CA GLN A 120 18.43 -2.57 9.48
C GLN A 120 17.50 -1.59 8.75
N SER A 121 16.20 -1.74 8.89
CA SER A 121 15.17 -0.82 8.39
C SER A 121 14.11 -0.59 9.45
N THR A 122 13.51 0.58 9.43
CA THR A 122 12.41 0.95 10.32
C THR A 122 11.05 0.54 9.72
N GLN A 123 10.05 0.44 10.58
CA GLN A 123 8.68 0.18 10.13
C GLN A 123 8.13 1.29 9.24
N ALA A 124 8.57 2.53 9.46
CA ALA A 124 8.19 3.67 8.62
C ALA A 124 8.79 3.58 7.21
N GLU A 125 10.05 3.17 7.08
CA GLU A 125 10.70 2.94 5.78
C GLU A 125 10.07 1.77 5.03
N TYR A 126 9.74 0.68 5.72
CA TYR A 126 9.04 -0.44 5.13
C TYR A 126 7.64 -0.04 4.64
N LEU A 127 6.89 0.73 5.44
CA LEU A 127 5.58 1.26 5.04
C LEU A 127 5.71 2.17 3.81
N GLU A 128 6.70 3.06 3.78
CA GLU A 128 6.92 3.94 2.63
C GLU A 128 7.19 3.15 1.35
N TRP A 129 8.07 2.14 1.42
CA TRP A 129 8.31 1.25 0.28
C TRP A 129 7.02 0.58 -0.18
N MET A 130 6.23 0.01 0.74
CA MET A 130 4.96 -0.66 0.44
C MET A 130 3.98 0.27 -0.28
N LEU A 131 3.91 1.53 0.12
CA LEU A 131 3.00 2.53 -0.45
C LEU A 131 3.40 2.96 -1.87
N GLN A 132 4.69 2.89 -2.20
CA GLN A 132 5.24 3.23 -3.51
C GLN A 132 5.43 2.01 -4.42
N TRP A 133 5.33 0.81 -3.88
CA TRP A 133 5.54 -0.43 -4.62
C TRP A 133 4.52 -0.64 -5.78
N PRO A 134 4.92 -1.16 -6.93
CA PRO A 134 6.28 -1.47 -7.36
C PRO A 134 7.10 -0.21 -7.64
N THR A 135 8.35 -0.20 -7.19
CA THR A 135 9.26 0.96 -7.33
C THR A 135 9.78 1.13 -8.76
N THR A 136 9.77 0.07 -9.54
CA THR A 136 10.08 0.10 -10.98
C THR A 136 8.81 0.37 -11.80
N LYS A 137 8.97 1.03 -12.97
CA LYS A 137 7.86 1.24 -13.91
C LYS A 137 7.17 -0.11 -14.20
N ARG A 138 5.82 -0.09 -14.25
CA ARG A 138 4.98 -1.20 -14.71
C ARG A 138 5.68 -1.92 -15.85
N CYS A 139 6.04 -3.18 -15.66
CA CYS A 139 6.39 -4.02 -16.79
C CYS A 139 5.11 -4.19 -17.59
N ASP A 140 5.08 -3.68 -18.83
CA ASP A 140 3.98 -3.91 -19.75
C ASP A 140 3.83 -5.42 -19.94
N TRP A 141 2.75 -5.98 -19.40
CA TRP A 141 2.37 -7.38 -19.56
C TRP A 141 1.76 -7.64 -20.95
N ALA A 142 1.69 -6.61 -21.78
CA ALA A 142 1.29 -6.69 -23.18
C ALA A 142 2.50 -7.11 -24.02
N GLY A 143 2.67 -8.40 -24.15
CA GLY A 143 3.64 -9.04 -25.02
C GLY A 143 3.27 -10.48 -25.22
#